data_36258eacf7106e7075d3fe30fb250642
#
_entry.id   36258eacf7106e7075d3fe30fb250642
#
_cell.length_a   1.000
_cell.length_b   1.000
_cell.length_c   1.000
_cell.angle_alpha   90.00
_cell.angle_beta   90.00
_cell.angle_gamma   90.00
#
_symmetry.space_group_name_H-M   'P 1'
#
loop_
_entity.id
_entity.type
_entity.pdbx_description
1 polymer ?
#
loop_
_entity_poly.entity_id
_entity_poly.type
_entity_poly.pdbx_seq_one_letter_code
_entity_poly.pdbx_strand_id
1 'polypeptide(L)'
;MKHSGKATFVIAIIGAIAVAMMLFGARLGLWEPNTGLVLYRNYLTPIGASIAGLGFLATIIHLVRKEKSGVILGGFATLVGAACLVPMIASTLNPPVRSAPINDITTDTLNPPAFLVLDDTRKGARTSLDYAGEKVAKIQAKAYPDIAPLETALSADAAYAQALNLARDLGWEIVASDENSRRFEATARTSVFYFADDVVVVVTEQDGGSRLDMRSVSRVGRSDRGVNAARIRNFQQKFNG
;
A
#
# COMPACT_ATOMS: atom_id res chain seq x y z
N MET A 1 -19.75 -26.49 30.00
CA MET A 1 -20.33 -25.35 29.25
C MET A 1 -20.10 -23.97 29.91
N LYS A 2 -19.65 -23.87 31.20
CA LYS A 2 -19.27 -22.59 31.85
C LYS A 2 -18.15 -21.80 31.15
N HIS A 3 -17.46 -22.41 30.17
CA HIS A 3 -16.28 -21.82 29.53
C HIS A 3 -16.48 -21.45 28.06
N SER A 4 -17.68 -21.59 27.47
CA SER A 4 -17.91 -21.31 26.05
C SER A 4 -17.66 -19.84 25.69
N GLY A 5 -18.06 -18.88 26.54
CA GLY A 5 -17.76 -17.46 26.34
C GLY A 5 -16.26 -17.14 26.36
N LYS A 6 -15.50 -17.80 27.28
CA LYS A 6 -14.03 -17.65 27.30
C LYS A 6 -13.38 -18.28 26.06
N ALA A 7 -13.86 -19.44 25.64
CA ALA A 7 -13.35 -20.11 24.45
C ALA A 7 -13.57 -19.28 23.18
N THR A 8 -14.77 -18.71 22.98
CA THR A 8 -15.05 -17.83 21.82
C THR A 8 -14.22 -16.55 21.86
N PHE A 9 -14.00 -15.97 23.05
CA PHE A 9 -13.11 -14.82 23.22
C PHE A 9 -11.66 -15.16 22.80
N VAL A 10 -11.12 -16.29 23.25
CA VAL A 10 -9.76 -16.75 22.87
C VAL A 10 -9.70 -16.97 21.34
N ILE A 11 -10.70 -17.62 20.75
CA ILE A 11 -10.78 -17.81 19.29
C ILE A 11 -10.78 -16.47 18.56
N ALA A 12 -11.51 -15.48 19.06
CA ALA A 12 -11.55 -14.14 18.47
C ALA A 12 -10.18 -13.44 18.52
N ILE A 13 -9.46 -13.55 19.63
CA ILE A 13 -8.10 -13.00 19.76
C ILE A 13 -7.13 -13.72 18.79
N ILE A 14 -7.15 -15.04 18.74
CA ILE A 14 -6.30 -15.79 17.80
C ILE A 14 -6.62 -15.38 16.35
N GLY A 15 -7.89 -15.27 16.00
CA GLY A 15 -8.30 -14.82 14.68
C GLY A 15 -7.85 -13.39 14.35
N ALA A 16 -7.97 -12.46 15.31
CA ALA A 16 -7.48 -11.11 15.15
C ALA A 16 -5.95 -11.06 14.94
N ILE A 17 -5.19 -11.87 15.69
CA ILE A 17 -3.75 -12.02 15.50
C ILE A 17 -3.45 -12.60 14.12
N ALA A 18 -4.15 -13.62 13.68
CA ALA A 18 -3.98 -14.20 12.34
C ALA A 18 -4.23 -13.16 11.24
N VAL A 19 -5.28 -12.35 11.37
CA VAL A 19 -5.56 -11.24 10.42
C VAL A 19 -4.45 -10.19 10.47
N ALA A 20 -3.98 -9.78 11.65
CA ALA A 20 -2.87 -8.86 11.78
C ALA A 20 -1.58 -9.41 11.14
N MET A 21 -1.32 -10.70 11.30
CA MET A 21 -0.20 -11.35 10.62
C MET A 21 -0.37 -11.33 9.10
N MET A 22 -1.56 -11.59 8.55
CA MET A 22 -1.80 -11.51 7.10
C MET A 22 -1.48 -10.11 6.55
N LEU A 23 -1.83 -9.05 7.29
CA LEU A 23 -1.64 -7.67 6.87
C LEU A 23 -0.18 -7.20 7.03
N PHE A 24 0.48 -7.58 8.11
CA PHE A 24 1.77 -7.02 8.53
C PHE A 24 2.91 -8.05 8.57
N GLY A 25 2.65 -9.32 8.32
CA GLY A 25 3.66 -10.37 8.43
C GLY A 25 4.83 -10.21 7.47
N ALA A 26 4.62 -9.63 6.28
CA ALA A 26 5.69 -9.30 5.36
C ALA A 26 6.65 -8.23 5.93
N ARG A 27 6.13 -7.25 6.69
CA ARG A 27 6.95 -6.26 7.41
C ARG A 27 7.81 -6.90 8.49
N LEU A 28 7.32 -7.99 9.11
CA LEU A 28 8.04 -8.76 10.11
C LEU A 28 8.97 -9.82 9.50
N GLY A 29 9.05 -9.90 8.16
CA GLY A 29 9.90 -10.87 7.47
C GLY A 29 9.37 -12.31 7.49
N LEU A 30 8.10 -12.54 7.86
CA LEU A 30 7.51 -13.88 7.94
C LEU A 30 7.24 -14.49 6.56
N TRP A 31 6.97 -13.64 5.56
CA TRP A 31 6.70 -14.04 4.18
C TRP A 31 6.81 -12.88 3.20
N GLU A 32 6.79 -13.17 1.92
CA GLU A 32 6.73 -12.18 0.85
C GLU A 32 5.38 -11.44 0.83
N PRO A 33 5.34 -10.16 0.41
CA PRO A 33 4.13 -9.32 0.38
C PRO A 33 2.91 -9.98 -0.26
N ASN A 34 3.11 -10.66 -1.40
CA ASN A 34 2.02 -11.33 -2.11
C ASN A 34 1.41 -12.48 -1.31
N THR A 35 2.17 -13.16 -0.47
CA THR A 35 1.67 -14.23 0.40
C THR A 35 0.65 -13.68 1.39
N GLY A 36 0.98 -12.57 2.06
CA GLY A 36 0.05 -11.88 2.97
C GLY A 36 -1.25 -11.46 2.29
N LEU A 37 -1.16 -10.89 1.09
CA LEU A 37 -2.34 -10.52 0.29
C LEU A 37 -3.19 -11.73 -0.10
N VAL A 38 -2.57 -12.85 -0.52
CA VAL A 38 -3.30 -14.09 -0.88
C VAL A 38 -3.99 -14.69 0.34
N LEU A 39 -3.31 -14.77 1.48
CA LEU A 39 -3.89 -15.23 2.74
C LEU A 39 -5.07 -14.34 3.16
N TYR A 40 -4.91 -13.03 3.11
CA TYR A 40 -5.97 -12.07 3.40
C TYR A 40 -7.20 -12.28 2.51
N ARG A 41 -7.01 -12.38 1.20
CA ARG A 41 -8.11 -12.56 0.25
C ARG A 41 -8.88 -13.86 0.44
N ASN A 42 -8.17 -14.93 0.78
CA ASN A 42 -8.78 -16.26 0.87
C ASN A 42 -9.37 -16.54 2.26
N TYR A 43 -8.80 -16.00 3.32
CA TYR A 43 -9.11 -16.42 4.69
C TYR A 43 -9.77 -15.34 5.56
N LEU A 44 -9.71 -14.05 5.21
CA LEU A 44 -10.35 -13.00 6.03
C LEU A 44 -11.84 -13.26 6.24
N THR A 45 -12.58 -13.49 5.14
CA THR A 45 -14.02 -13.70 5.19
C THR A 45 -14.41 -14.97 5.96
N PRO A 46 -13.86 -16.16 5.66
CA PRO A 46 -14.23 -17.37 6.42
C PRO A 46 -13.81 -17.30 7.89
N ILE A 47 -12.68 -16.68 8.23
CA ILE A 47 -12.29 -16.45 9.62
C ILE A 47 -13.30 -15.52 10.31
N GLY A 48 -13.62 -14.39 9.68
CA GLY A 48 -14.58 -13.43 10.22
C GLY A 48 -15.95 -14.04 10.44
N ALA A 49 -16.47 -14.78 9.46
CA ALA A 49 -17.77 -15.46 9.56
C ALA A 49 -17.80 -16.51 10.68
N SER A 50 -16.72 -17.30 10.81
CA SER A 50 -16.61 -18.31 11.88
C SER A 50 -16.59 -17.66 13.28
N ILE A 51 -15.78 -16.62 13.46
CA ILE A 51 -15.70 -15.90 14.74
C ILE A 51 -17.05 -15.22 15.07
N ALA A 52 -17.68 -14.56 14.11
CA ALA A 52 -18.95 -13.89 14.32
C ALA A 52 -20.07 -14.90 14.68
N GLY A 53 -20.15 -16.03 13.94
CA GLY A 53 -21.14 -17.07 14.20
C GLY A 53 -20.97 -17.73 15.55
N LEU A 54 -19.75 -18.14 15.92
CA LEU A 54 -19.47 -18.74 17.23
C LEU A 54 -19.70 -17.74 18.39
N GLY A 55 -19.30 -16.50 18.20
CA GLY A 55 -19.54 -15.41 19.16
C GLY A 55 -21.03 -15.17 19.38
N PHE A 56 -21.80 -15.09 18.31
CA PHE A 56 -23.25 -14.90 18.35
C PHE A 56 -23.96 -16.05 19.07
N LEU A 57 -23.63 -17.30 18.74
CA LEU A 57 -24.17 -18.47 19.41
C LEU A 57 -23.83 -18.48 20.90
N ALA A 58 -22.58 -18.17 21.26
CA ALA A 58 -22.18 -18.05 22.68
C ALA A 58 -22.98 -16.95 23.39
N THR A 59 -23.17 -15.81 22.75
CA THR A 59 -23.96 -14.69 23.30
C THR A 59 -25.38 -15.15 23.62
N ILE A 60 -26.07 -15.80 22.68
CA ILE A 60 -27.44 -16.31 22.89
C ILE A 60 -27.48 -17.33 24.04
N ILE A 61 -26.57 -18.31 24.05
CA ILE A 61 -26.50 -19.36 25.09
C ILE A 61 -26.35 -18.72 26.49
N HIS A 62 -25.46 -17.75 26.62
CA HIS A 62 -25.22 -17.09 27.90
C HIS A 62 -26.34 -16.11 28.29
N LEU A 63 -27.00 -15.50 27.29
CA LEU A 63 -28.17 -14.65 27.53
C LEU A 63 -29.33 -15.46 28.13
N VAL A 64 -29.63 -16.63 27.54
CA VAL A 64 -30.68 -17.55 28.07
C VAL A 64 -30.32 -18.03 29.47
N ARG A 65 -29.04 -18.22 29.76
CA ARG A 65 -28.54 -18.63 31.09
C ARG A 65 -28.37 -17.50 32.07
N LYS A 66 -28.62 -16.23 31.68
CA LYS A 66 -28.45 -15.03 32.49
C LYS A 66 -26.98 -14.86 33.00
N GLU A 67 -26.00 -15.35 32.25
CA GLU A 67 -24.59 -15.29 32.57
C GLU A 67 -23.93 -14.05 31.91
N LYS A 68 -23.97 -12.89 32.58
CA LYS A 68 -23.53 -11.58 32.03
C LYS A 68 -22.11 -11.61 31.43
N SER A 69 -21.15 -12.25 32.10
CA SER A 69 -19.77 -12.31 31.58
C SER A 69 -19.66 -13.07 30.26
N GLY A 70 -20.42 -14.15 30.09
CA GLY A 70 -20.45 -14.91 28.84
C GLY A 70 -21.10 -14.14 27.70
N VAL A 71 -22.14 -13.34 27.99
CA VAL A 71 -22.77 -12.43 26.98
C VAL A 71 -21.78 -11.39 26.51
N ILE A 72 -21.00 -10.76 27.40
CA ILE A 72 -19.99 -9.75 27.04
C ILE A 72 -18.90 -10.38 26.17
N LEU A 73 -18.35 -11.53 26.54
CA LEU A 73 -17.26 -12.18 25.80
C LEU A 73 -17.74 -12.69 24.43
N GLY A 74 -18.93 -13.27 24.34
CA GLY A 74 -19.54 -13.69 23.09
C GLY A 74 -19.86 -12.50 22.18
N GLY A 75 -20.43 -11.43 22.75
CA GLY A 75 -20.68 -10.17 22.03
C GLY A 75 -19.42 -9.54 21.46
N PHE A 76 -18.34 -9.51 22.23
CA PHE A 76 -17.03 -9.05 21.76
C PHE A 76 -16.53 -9.90 20.59
N ALA A 77 -16.57 -11.23 20.69
CA ALA A 77 -16.19 -12.12 19.59
C ALA A 77 -17.04 -11.86 18.33
N THR A 78 -18.35 -11.67 18.49
CA THR A 78 -19.25 -11.33 17.38
C THR A 78 -18.81 -10.04 16.68
N LEU A 79 -18.49 -9.00 17.43
CA LEU A 79 -18.05 -7.72 16.88
C LEU A 79 -16.70 -7.83 16.14
N VAL A 80 -15.75 -8.56 16.70
CA VAL A 80 -14.45 -8.82 16.05
C VAL A 80 -14.65 -9.56 14.72
N GLY A 81 -15.47 -10.61 14.72
CA GLY A 81 -15.79 -11.35 13.50
C GLY A 81 -16.52 -10.49 12.46
N ALA A 82 -17.50 -9.70 12.89
CA ALA A 82 -18.21 -8.77 12.02
C ALA A 82 -17.29 -7.71 11.40
N ALA A 83 -16.32 -7.17 12.16
CA ALA A 83 -15.33 -6.23 11.65
C ALA A 83 -14.49 -6.84 10.52
N CYS A 84 -14.15 -8.13 10.59
CA CYS A 84 -13.45 -8.84 9.52
C CYS A 84 -14.31 -9.00 8.25
N LEU A 85 -15.64 -8.91 8.34
CA LEU A 85 -16.54 -8.99 7.19
C LEU A 85 -16.76 -7.64 6.49
N VAL A 86 -16.41 -6.53 7.13
CA VAL A 86 -16.61 -5.18 6.57
C VAL A 86 -15.99 -5.01 5.18
N PRO A 87 -14.75 -5.44 4.88
CA PRO A 87 -14.17 -5.27 3.54
C PRO A 87 -14.96 -6.03 2.45
N MET A 88 -15.47 -7.22 2.76
CA MET A 88 -16.32 -7.99 1.84
C MET A 88 -17.64 -7.25 1.59
N ILE A 89 -18.33 -6.82 2.64
CA ILE A 89 -19.60 -6.10 2.55
C ILE A 89 -19.40 -4.79 1.77
N ALA A 90 -18.37 -4.02 2.12
CA ALA A 90 -18.05 -2.77 1.43
C ALA A 90 -17.77 -2.97 -0.05
N SER A 91 -17.02 -4.02 -0.43
CA SER A 91 -16.74 -4.33 -1.84
C SER A 91 -17.96 -4.83 -2.62
N THR A 92 -18.95 -5.38 -1.93
CA THR A 92 -20.23 -5.81 -2.54
C THR A 92 -21.15 -4.62 -2.77
N LEU A 93 -21.23 -3.70 -1.79
CA LEU A 93 -22.06 -2.50 -1.88
C LEU A 93 -21.47 -1.44 -2.82
N ASN A 94 -20.16 -1.28 -2.79
CA ASN A 94 -19.40 -0.37 -3.64
C ASN A 94 -18.28 -1.14 -4.34
N PRO A 95 -18.56 -1.80 -5.47
CA PRO A 95 -17.54 -2.52 -6.21
C PRO A 95 -16.39 -1.59 -6.58
N PRO A 96 -15.12 -1.97 -6.31
CA PRO A 96 -13.99 -1.13 -6.63
C PRO A 96 -13.92 -0.87 -8.13
N VAL A 97 -13.70 0.39 -8.50
CA VAL A 97 -13.45 0.77 -9.89
C VAL A 97 -12.22 0.02 -10.40
N ARG A 98 -12.32 -0.50 -11.61
CA ARG A 98 -11.22 -1.26 -12.22
C ARG A 98 -10.05 -0.32 -12.46
N SER A 99 -8.96 -0.50 -11.73
CA SER A 99 -7.73 0.28 -11.89
C SER A 99 -7.09 0.01 -13.24
N ALA A 100 -6.35 0.98 -13.76
CA ALA A 100 -5.57 0.82 -14.97
C ALA A 100 -4.59 -0.36 -14.83
N PRO A 101 -4.40 -1.18 -15.89
CA PRO A 101 -3.52 -2.34 -15.85
C PRO A 101 -2.06 -1.93 -16.07
N ILE A 102 -1.58 -0.96 -15.31
CA ILE A 102 -0.21 -0.45 -15.29
C ILE A 102 0.29 -0.36 -13.86
N ASN A 103 1.58 -0.48 -13.69
CA ASN A 103 2.29 -0.44 -12.41
C ASN A 103 3.58 0.41 -12.47
N ASP A 104 3.71 1.18 -13.52
CA ASP A 104 4.80 2.10 -13.82
C ASP A 104 4.17 3.45 -14.16
N ILE A 105 4.37 4.43 -13.30
CA ILE A 105 3.79 5.77 -13.40
C ILE A 105 4.91 6.80 -13.37
N THR A 106 4.88 7.72 -14.32
CA THR A 106 5.88 8.78 -14.45
C THR A 106 5.22 10.14 -14.66
N THR A 107 5.86 11.20 -14.20
CA THR A 107 5.42 12.58 -14.45
C THR A 107 5.66 13.02 -15.88
N ASP A 108 6.69 12.47 -16.54
CA ASP A 108 6.97 12.71 -17.96
C ASP A 108 6.92 11.38 -18.74
N THR A 109 5.90 11.19 -19.54
CA THR A 109 5.71 9.99 -20.35
C THR A 109 6.49 9.99 -21.65
N LEU A 110 7.01 11.16 -22.06
CA LEU A 110 7.83 11.30 -23.26
C LEU A 110 9.31 11.04 -22.94
N ASN A 111 9.77 11.55 -21.78
CA ASN A 111 11.14 11.41 -21.31
C ASN A 111 11.12 10.89 -19.84
N PRO A 112 10.66 9.66 -19.59
CA PRO A 112 10.54 9.15 -18.23
C PRO A 112 11.91 9.03 -17.56
N PRO A 113 12.07 9.47 -16.31
CA PRO A 113 13.31 9.29 -15.56
C PRO A 113 13.77 7.82 -15.57
N ALA A 114 15.00 7.58 -16.03
CA ALA A 114 15.59 6.25 -16.02
C ALA A 114 16.17 5.92 -14.64
N PHE A 115 16.10 4.67 -14.20
CA PHE A 115 16.88 4.15 -13.10
C PHE A 115 18.31 3.88 -13.55
N LEU A 116 19.30 4.26 -12.74
CA LEU A 116 20.73 4.11 -13.05
C LEU A 116 21.45 3.19 -12.06
N VAL A 117 20.94 3.06 -10.84
CA VAL A 117 21.52 2.25 -9.77
C VAL A 117 20.63 1.04 -9.48
N LEU A 118 19.34 1.24 -9.32
CA LEU A 118 18.40 0.12 -9.26
C LEU A 118 18.28 -0.53 -10.65
N ASP A 119 18.35 -1.85 -10.69
CA ASP A 119 18.23 -2.64 -11.91
C ASP A 119 17.24 -3.81 -11.77
N ASP A 120 17.09 -4.63 -12.77
CA ASP A 120 16.14 -5.74 -12.81
C ASP A 120 16.52 -6.91 -11.88
N THR A 121 17.73 -6.91 -11.26
CA THR A 121 18.18 -7.91 -10.28
C THR A 121 17.74 -7.57 -8.84
N ARG A 122 17.10 -6.42 -8.62
CA ARG A 122 16.64 -5.95 -7.30
C ARG A 122 15.73 -6.95 -6.62
N LYS A 123 15.97 -7.17 -5.32
CA LYS A 123 15.33 -8.24 -4.54
C LYS A 123 13.80 -8.21 -4.61
N GLY A 124 13.19 -9.33 -4.97
CA GLY A 124 11.75 -9.50 -5.01
C GLY A 124 11.06 -8.89 -6.22
N ALA A 125 11.81 -8.31 -7.18
CA ALA A 125 11.25 -7.79 -8.41
C ALA A 125 10.88 -8.89 -9.41
N ARG A 126 9.77 -8.68 -10.11
CA ARG A 126 9.27 -9.49 -11.22
C ARG A 126 8.86 -8.62 -12.40
N THR A 127 9.16 -7.33 -12.33
CA THR A 127 8.88 -6.32 -13.34
C THR A 127 10.19 -5.68 -13.76
N SER A 128 10.32 -5.30 -15.03
CA SER A 128 11.46 -4.53 -15.51
C SER A 128 11.35 -3.07 -15.10
N LEU A 129 12.51 -2.40 -15.03
CA LEU A 129 12.62 -0.95 -14.92
C LEU A 129 12.67 -0.27 -16.30
N ASP A 130 12.73 -1.03 -17.38
CA ASP A 130 12.58 -0.48 -18.74
C ASP A 130 11.15 0.07 -18.92
N TYR A 131 11.07 1.31 -19.33
CA TYR A 131 9.75 1.92 -19.59
C TYR A 131 9.12 1.31 -20.84
N ALA A 132 7.89 0.80 -20.68
CA ALA A 132 7.21 0.08 -21.76
C ALA A 132 6.64 1.00 -22.87
N GLY A 133 7.04 2.27 -22.89
CA GLY A 133 6.85 3.21 -23.98
C GLY A 133 5.40 3.65 -24.17
N GLU A 134 5.06 3.96 -25.42
CA GLU A 134 3.81 4.62 -25.83
C GLU A 134 2.54 3.91 -25.34
N LYS A 135 2.54 2.59 -25.25
CA LYS A 135 1.38 1.82 -24.78
C LYS A 135 1.03 2.17 -23.33
N VAL A 136 2.03 2.22 -22.46
CA VAL A 136 1.84 2.57 -21.03
C VAL A 136 1.51 4.06 -20.92
N ALA A 137 2.19 4.93 -21.67
CA ALA A 137 1.92 6.36 -21.72
C ALA A 137 0.45 6.67 -22.03
N LYS A 138 -0.12 6.03 -23.05
CA LYS A 138 -1.55 6.21 -23.42
C LYS A 138 -2.51 5.74 -22.32
N ILE A 139 -2.20 4.62 -21.66
CA ILE A 139 -3.03 4.12 -20.56
C ILE A 139 -2.94 5.08 -19.38
N GLN A 140 -1.73 5.55 -19.03
CA GLN A 140 -1.51 6.50 -17.95
C GLN A 140 -2.23 7.82 -18.18
N ALA A 141 -2.06 8.42 -19.36
CA ALA A 141 -2.71 9.69 -19.72
C ALA A 141 -4.25 9.65 -19.59
N LYS A 142 -4.85 8.50 -19.89
CA LYS A 142 -6.29 8.29 -19.71
C LYS A 142 -6.69 8.09 -18.24
N ALA A 143 -5.89 7.35 -17.49
CA ALA A 143 -6.22 6.94 -16.12
C ALA A 143 -5.83 7.99 -15.07
N TYR A 144 -4.76 8.73 -15.34
CA TYR A 144 -4.13 9.67 -14.40
C TYR A 144 -3.69 10.95 -15.14
N PRO A 145 -4.64 11.72 -15.74
CA PRO A 145 -4.34 12.89 -16.58
C PRO A 145 -3.73 14.06 -15.80
N ASP A 146 -3.82 14.02 -14.48
CA ASP A 146 -3.29 15.01 -13.55
C ASP A 146 -1.83 14.78 -13.16
N ILE A 147 -1.25 13.62 -13.49
CA ILE A 147 0.16 13.33 -13.19
C ILE A 147 1.04 14.04 -14.21
N ALA A 148 1.76 15.07 -13.73
CA ALA A 148 2.65 15.91 -14.51
C ALA A 148 3.90 16.26 -13.69
N PRO A 149 4.97 16.77 -14.32
CA PRO A 149 6.13 17.31 -13.60
C PRO A 149 5.72 18.40 -12.61
N LEU A 150 6.48 18.56 -11.54
CA LEU A 150 6.31 19.64 -10.59
C LEU A 150 7.27 20.77 -10.92
N GLU A 151 6.75 21.96 -11.13
CA GLU A 151 7.53 23.18 -11.30
C GLU A 151 7.57 23.98 -10.00
N THR A 152 8.73 24.57 -9.67
CA THR A 152 8.93 25.34 -8.45
C THR A 152 9.87 26.51 -8.70
N ALA A 153 9.70 27.60 -7.95
CA ALA A 153 10.60 28.75 -7.96
C ALA A 153 11.94 28.51 -7.23
N LEU A 154 12.10 27.36 -6.58
CA LEU A 154 13.36 27.01 -5.94
C LEU A 154 14.46 26.77 -6.96
N SER A 155 15.71 27.11 -6.62
CA SER A 155 16.86 26.66 -7.39
C SER A 155 16.91 25.13 -7.46
N ALA A 156 17.52 24.57 -8.48
CA ALA A 156 17.57 23.12 -8.66
C ALA A 156 18.25 22.40 -7.47
N ASP A 157 19.27 23.02 -6.86
CA ASP A 157 19.94 22.46 -5.68
C ASP A 157 19.03 22.49 -4.43
N ALA A 158 18.29 23.58 -4.23
CA ALA A 158 17.35 23.70 -3.12
C ALA A 158 16.18 22.73 -3.29
N ALA A 159 15.62 22.62 -4.50
CA ALA A 159 14.54 21.68 -4.82
C ALA A 159 14.98 20.23 -4.65
N TYR A 160 16.20 19.88 -5.08
CA TYR A 160 16.77 18.55 -4.87
C TYR A 160 16.93 18.23 -3.37
N ALA A 161 17.51 19.14 -2.59
CA ALA A 161 17.70 18.95 -1.15
C ALA A 161 16.35 18.77 -0.43
N GLN A 162 15.33 19.59 -0.79
CA GLN A 162 13.98 19.47 -0.25
C GLN A 162 13.32 18.13 -0.65
N ALA A 163 13.44 17.75 -1.92
CA ALA A 163 12.87 16.48 -2.43
C ALA A 163 13.49 15.26 -1.72
N LEU A 164 14.81 15.26 -1.54
CA LEU A 164 15.52 14.16 -0.87
C LEU A 164 15.14 14.07 0.63
N ASN A 165 15.04 15.20 1.31
CA ASN A 165 14.60 15.24 2.71
C ASN A 165 13.15 14.77 2.85
N LEU A 166 12.25 15.24 1.98
CA LEU A 166 10.85 14.78 1.96
C LEU A 166 10.74 13.28 1.73
N ALA A 167 11.55 12.71 0.83
CA ALA A 167 11.56 11.27 0.61
C ALA A 167 11.95 10.50 1.89
N ARG A 168 12.94 11.00 2.65
CA ARG A 168 13.33 10.43 3.95
C ARG A 168 12.21 10.56 4.99
N ASP A 169 11.55 11.71 5.07
CA ASP A 169 10.43 11.97 6.01
C ASP A 169 9.21 11.10 5.67
N LEU A 170 9.03 10.75 4.40
CA LEU A 170 8.01 9.78 3.95
C LEU A 170 8.42 8.33 4.25
N GLY A 171 9.59 8.08 4.83
CA GLY A 171 10.10 6.77 5.19
C GLY A 171 10.57 5.95 3.98
N TRP A 172 10.96 6.59 2.88
CA TRP A 172 11.55 5.90 1.74
C TRP A 172 12.99 5.49 2.05
N GLU A 173 13.36 4.30 1.64
CA GLU A 173 14.72 3.79 1.70
C GLU A 173 15.51 4.38 0.53
N ILE A 174 16.39 5.35 0.79
CA ILE A 174 17.23 5.96 -0.24
C ILE A 174 18.32 4.94 -0.64
N VAL A 175 18.27 4.50 -1.89
CA VAL A 175 19.22 3.52 -2.44
C VAL A 175 20.47 4.22 -2.98
N ALA A 176 20.26 5.35 -3.66
CA ALA A 176 21.34 6.19 -4.19
C ALA A 176 20.90 7.64 -4.23
N SER A 177 21.84 8.54 -4.06
CA SER A 177 21.65 9.99 -4.23
C SER A 177 22.91 10.62 -4.80
N ASP A 178 22.75 11.49 -5.80
CA ASP A 178 23.82 12.22 -6.45
C ASP A 178 23.45 13.71 -6.57
N GLU A 179 24.14 14.53 -5.82
CA GLU A 179 23.92 15.98 -5.78
C GLU A 179 24.31 16.65 -7.10
N ASN A 180 25.35 16.15 -7.78
CA ASN A 180 25.80 16.76 -9.02
C ASN A 180 24.79 16.62 -10.16
N SER A 181 24.18 15.44 -10.28
CA SER A 181 23.10 15.18 -11.24
C SER A 181 21.72 15.47 -10.68
N ARG A 182 21.61 15.91 -9.41
CA ARG A 182 20.37 16.25 -8.72
C ARG A 182 19.31 15.16 -8.85
N ARG A 183 19.71 13.92 -8.59
CA ARG A 183 18.84 12.75 -8.68
C ARG A 183 19.00 11.84 -7.48
N PHE A 184 17.95 11.13 -7.17
CA PHE A 184 18.04 10.01 -6.23
C PHE A 184 17.11 8.87 -6.64
N GLU A 185 17.47 7.69 -6.19
CA GLU A 185 16.67 6.47 -6.32
C GLU A 185 16.34 5.94 -4.94
N ALA A 186 15.12 5.50 -4.76
CA ALA A 186 14.61 5.04 -3.47
C ALA A 186 13.66 3.85 -3.64
N THR A 187 13.48 3.09 -2.56
CA THR A 187 12.41 2.09 -2.45
C THR A 187 11.38 2.56 -1.44
N ALA A 188 10.16 2.76 -1.90
CA ALA A 188 9.00 3.04 -1.06
C ALA A 188 8.25 1.74 -0.77
N ARG A 189 7.64 1.62 0.43
CA ARG A 189 6.88 0.43 0.82
C ARG A 189 5.46 0.79 1.20
N THR A 190 4.50 -0.06 0.82
CA THR A 190 3.11 0.13 1.23
C THR A 190 2.96 -0.14 2.72
N SER A 191 2.07 0.61 3.39
CA SER A 191 1.82 0.44 4.83
C SER A 191 1.23 -0.92 5.17
N VAL A 192 0.38 -1.44 4.30
CA VAL A 192 -0.24 -2.77 4.41
C VAL A 192 0.38 -3.69 3.37
N PHE A 193 0.59 -4.93 3.71
CA PHE A 193 1.27 -5.97 2.93
C PHE A 193 2.74 -5.69 2.60
N TYR A 194 3.24 -4.48 2.76
CA TYR A 194 4.64 -4.10 2.62
C TYR A 194 5.22 -4.30 1.20
N PHE A 195 4.39 -4.13 0.16
CA PHE A 195 4.85 -4.14 -1.23
C PHE A 195 5.91 -3.06 -1.46
N ALA A 196 6.95 -3.43 -2.19
CA ALA A 196 8.02 -2.50 -2.57
C ALA A 196 7.77 -1.93 -3.97
N ASP A 197 7.90 -0.62 -4.07
CA ASP A 197 7.87 0.13 -5.31
C ASP A 197 9.15 0.97 -5.39
N ASP A 198 9.81 0.96 -6.54
CA ASP A 198 11.02 1.72 -6.76
C ASP A 198 10.68 3.09 -7.33
N VAL A 199 11.37 4.11 -6.85
CA VAL A 199 11.12 5.50 -7.20
C VAL A 199 12.43 6.14 -7.64
N VAL A 200 12.37 6.89 -8.73
CA VAL A 200 13.45 7.82 -9.13
C VAL A 200 12.89 9.23 -9.19
N VAL A 201 13.69 10.17 -8.69
CA VAL A 201 13.41 11.61 -8.73
C VAL A 201 14.59 12.31 -9.36
N VAL A 202 14.31 13.21 -10.29
CA VAL A 202 15.31 14.02 -10.99
C VAL A 202 14.87 15.47 -10.96
N VAL A 203 15.78 16.38 -10.62
CA VAL A 203 15.53 17.82 -10.64
C VAL A 203 16.39 18.47 -11.71
N THR A 204 15.77 19.21 -12.61
CA THR A 204 16.41 19.96 -13.68
C THR A 204 16.22 21.44 -13.49
N GLU A 205 17.25 22.24 -13.80
CA GLU A 205 17.18 23.69 -13.78
C GLU A 205 16.29 24.17 -14.94
N GLN A 206 15.48 25.20 -14.66
CA GLN A 206 14.67 25.91 -15.66
C GLN A 206 14.76 27.41 -15.42
N ASP A 207 14.40 28.20 -16.44
CA ASP A 207 14.30 29.64 -16.31
C ASP A 207 13.32 30.03 -15.18
N GLY A 208 13.83 30.71 -14.16
CA GLY A 208 13.05 31.16 -13.01
C GLY A 208 12.82 30.13 -11.92
N GLY A 209 13.47 28.95 -11.98
CA GLY A 209 13.33 27.93 -10.93
C GLY A 209 13.84 26.56 -11.32
N SER A 210 13.07 25.51 -11.00
CA SER A 210 13.41 24.14 -11.36
C SER A 210 12.17 23.28 -11.61
N ARG A 211 12.40 22.18 -12.34
CA ARG A 211 11.42 21.14 -12.64
C ARG A 211 11.85 19.85 -11.96
N LEU A 212 10.88 19.18 -11.34
CA LEU A 212 11.04 17.92 -10.67
C LEU A 212 10.24 16.83 -11.37
N ASP A 213 10.94 15.83 -11.88
CA ASP A 213 10.37 14.66 -12.50
C ASP A 213 10.47 13.45 -11.59
N MET A 214 9.41 12.64 -11.60
CA MET A 214 9.33 11.43 -10.79
C MET A 214 8.85 10.25 -11.63
N ARG A 215 9.35 9.06 -11.31
CA ARG A 215 8.81 7.80 -11.80
C ARG A 215 8.75 6.80 -10.68
N SER A 216 7.65 6.03 -10.58
CA SER A 216 7.45 5.03 -9.55
C SER A 216 6.96 3.73 -10.17
N VAL A 217 7.69 2.63 -9.91
CA VAL A 217 7.51 1.31 -10.53
C VAL A 217 7.33 0.25 -9.46
N SER A 218 6.23 -0.52 -9.51
CA SER A 218 6.05 -1.62 -8.59
C SER A 218 6.91 -2.83 -8.93
N ARG A 219 7.55 -3.43 -7.92
CA ARG A 219 8.37 -4.64 -8.12
C ARG A 219 7.57 -5.87 -8.56
N VAL A 220 6.26 -5.89 -8.26
CA VAL A 220 5.38 -7.03 -8.58
C VAL A 220 4.00 -6.57 -9.04
N GLY A 221 3.36 -7.41 -9.85
CA GLY A 221 1.99 -7.21 -10.29
C GLY A 221 1.88 -6.50 -11.63
N ARG A 222 0.73 -6.69 -12.29
CA ARG A 222 0.39 -6.07 -13.59
C ARG A 222 -0.31 -4.72 -13.43
N SER A 223 -0.81 -4.44 -12.23
CA SER A 223 -1.46 -3.19 -11.85
C SER A 223 -1.17 -2.92 -10.39
N ASP A 224 -0.78 -1.68 -10.09
CA ASP A 224 -0.53 -1.18 -8.73
C ASP A 224 -1.79 -0.66 -8.04
N ARG A 225 -2.94 -0.73 -8.71
CA ARG A 225 -4.24 -0.20 -8.27
C ARG A 225 -4.22 1.30 -7.94
N GLY A 226 -3.33 2.05 -8.60
CA GLY A 226 -3.18 3.50 -8.42
C GLY A 226 -2.26 3.91 -7.28
N VAL A 227 -1.54 2.98 -6.66
CA VAL A 227 -0.63 3.27 -5.54
C VAL A 227 0.51 4.19 -5.97
N ASN A 228 1.12 3.95 -7.15
CA ASN A 228 2.21 4.79 -7.66
C ASN A 228 1.71 6.20 -8.01
N ALA A 229 0.55 6.34 -8.63
CA ALA A 229 -0.04 7.64 -8.90
C ALA A 229 -0.37 8.40 -7.60
N ALA A 230 -0.92 7.73 -6.61
CA ALA A 230 -1.20 8.32 -5.29
C ALA A 230 0.10 8.73 -4.57
N ARG A 231 1.19 7.95 -4.70
CA ARG A 231 2.51 8.29 -4.16
C ARG A 231 3.06 9.57 -4.77
N ILE A 232 3.02 9.70 -6.09
CA ILE A 232 3.48 10.91 -6.79
C ILE A 232 2.68 12.13 -6.33
N ARG A 233 1.34 12.04 -6.32
CA ARG A 233 0.47 13.15 -5.84
C ARG A 233 0.78 13.56 -4.41
N ASN A 234 0.89 12.59 -3.50
CA ASN A 234 1.21 12.85 -2.10
C ASN A 234 2.57 13.52 -1.94
N PHE A 235 3.57 13.08 -2.72
CA PHE A 235 4.90 13.69 -2.71
C PHE A 235 4.84 15.13 -3.19
N GLN A 236 4.22 15.39 -4.34
CA GLN A 236 4.09 16.74 -4.91
C GLN A 236 3.29 17.67 -4.00
N GLN A 237 2.21 17.18 -3.40
CA GLN A 237 1.42 17.96 -2.45
C GLN A 237 2.23 18.37 -1.22
N LYS A 238 3.01 17.44 -0.65
CA LYS A 238 3.85 17.72 0.53
C LYS A 238 5.10 18.54 0.20
N PHE A 239 5.56 18.51 -1.04
CA PHE A 239 6.66 19.35 -1.49
C PHE A 239 6.23 20.82 -1.56
N ASN A 240 4.99 21.11 -1.92
CA ASN A 240 4.45 22.47 -2.05
C ASN A 240 3.86 23.05 -0.75
N GLY A 241 3.68 22.26 0.30
CA GLY A 241 3.08 22.68 1.57
C GLY A 241 4.06 22.69 2.70
#